data_a09ea768c386b1259856f5d33b4b2801
#
_entry.id   a09ea768c386b1259856f5d33b4b2801
#
_cell.length_a   1.000
_cell.length_b   1.000
_cell.length_c   1.000
_cell.angle_alpha   90.00
_cell.angle_beta   90.00
_cell.angle_gamma   90.00
#
_symmetry.space_group_name_H-M   'P 1'
#
loop_
_entity.id
_entity.type
_entity.pdbx_description
1 polymer ?
#
loop_
_entity_poly.entity_id
_entity_poly.type
_entity_poly.pdbx_seq_one_letter_code
_entity_poly.pdbx_strand_id
1 'polypeptide(L)'
;MEEVSTVSQVNMYIKNMFVRDYALRQLRVKGEISNCKYHSSGHIYFTIKDQSSQLSCVMFATYTRGLAFRMKEGQSVIVSGNISVDRKSVV
;
A
#
# COMPACT_ATOMS: atom_id res chain seq x y z
N MET A 1 -26.59 12.13 3.40
CA MET A 1 -26.55 12.01 4.84
C MET A 1 -25.84 13.21 5.45
N GLU A 2 -26.46 13.83 6.43
CA GLU A 2 -25.99 15.14 6.90
C GLU A 2 -25.40 15.10 8.31
N GLU A 3 -25.09 13.92 8.79
CA GLU A 3 -24.45 13.79 10.09
C GLU A 3 -22.99 14.14 10.00
N VAL A 4 -22.52 14.80 11.03
CA VAL A 4 -21.11 15.17 11.12
C VAL A 4 -20.32 13.99 11.66
N SER A 5 -19.30 13.61 10.91
CA SER A 5 -18.39 12.51 11.31
C SER A 5 -17.03 13.07 11.68
N THR A 6 -16.35 12.36 12.59
CA THR A 6 -14.97 12.68 12.90
C THR A 6 -14.05 12.09 11.82
N VAL A 7 -12.81 12.56 11.76
CA VAL A 7 -11.81 12.01 10.85
C VAL A 7 -11.62 10.52 11.11
N SER A 8 -11.56 10.12 12.38
CA SER A 8 -11.41 8.72 12.75
C SER A 8 -12.57 7.86 12.28
N GLN A 9 -13.80 8.39 12.38
CA GLN A 9 -14.98 7.67 11.91
C GLN A 9 -14.93 7.44 10.40
N VAL A 10 -14.54 8.46 9.65
CA VAL A 10 -14.43 8.34 8.19
C VAL A 10 -13.36 7.33 7.81
N ASN A 11 -12.18 7.40 8.45
CA ASN A 11 -11.10 6.45 8.18
C ASN A 11 -11.51 5.02 8.50
N MET A 12 -12.21 4.83 9.61
CA MET A 12 -12.67 3.50 10.00
C MET A 12 -13.71 2.95 9.02
N TYR A 13 -14.59 3.81 8.57
CA TYR A 13 -15.60 3.43 7.59
C TYR A 13 -14.96 2.96 6.29
N ILE A 14 -14.00 3.74 5.78
CA ILE A 14 -13.29 3.40 4.55
C ILE A 14 -12.49 2.11 4.73
N LYS A 15 -11.80 1.98 5.85
CA LYS A 15 -11.03 0.78 6.16
C LYS A 15 -11.91 -0.47 6.20
N ASN A 16 -13.11 -0.36 6.81
CA ASN A 16 -14.03 -1.46 6.88
C ASN A 16 -14.56 -1.85 5.51
N MET A 17 -14.78 -0.89 4.63
CA MET A 17 -15.16 -1.18 3.25
C MET A 17 -14.08 -1.98 2.54
N PHE A 18 -12.81 -1.61 2.72
CA PHE A 18 -11.70 -2.34 2.11
C PHE A 18 -11.61 -3.77 2.63
N VAL A 19 -11.79 -3.95 3.94
CA VAL A 19 -11.73 -5.28 4.55
C VAL A 19 -12.86 -6.18 4.05
N ARG A 20 -14.03 -5.61 3.83
CA ARG A 20 -15.20 -6.36 3.35
C ARG A 20 -15.16 -6.69 1.87
N ASP A 21 -14.42 -5.92 1.11
CA ASP A 21 -14.30 -6.16 -0.33
C ASP A 21 -13.23 -7.20 -0.58
N TYR A 22 -13.66 -8.38 -0.96
CA TYR A 22 -12.76 -9.51 -1.18
C TYR A 22 -11.70 -9.19 -2.24
N ALA A 23 -12.08 -8.47 -3.29
CA ALA A 23 -11.15 -8.12 -4.36
C ALA A 23 -10.01 -7.23 -3.85
N LEU A 24 -10.28 -6.35 -2.88
CA LEU A 24 -9.26 -5.46 -2.32
C LEU A 24 -8.36 -6.15 -1.30
N ARG A 25 -8.71 -7.34 -0.88
CA ARG A 25 -7.91 -8.11 0.09
C ARG A 25 -6.84 -8.97 -0.58
N GLN A 26 -7.00 -9.25 -1.87
CA GLN A 26 -6.08 -10.10 -2.62
C GLN A 26 -5.83 -9.48 -3.99
N LEU A 27 -5.05 -8.43 -4.00
CA LEU A 27 -4.72 -7.70 -5.22
C LEU A 27 -3.39 -8.15 -5.76
N ARG A 28 -3.29 -8.13 -7.09
CA ARG A 28 -2.03 -8.22 -7.81
C ARG A 28 -1.96 -7.01 -8.73
N VAL A 29 -1.00 -6.14 -8.46
CA VAL A 29 -0.90 -4.86 -9.15
C VAL A 29 0.43 -4.77 -9.87
N LYS A 30 0.38 -4.43 -11.14
CA LYS A 30 1.56 -4.22 -11.97
C LYS A 30 1.94 -2.75 -11.95
N GLY A 31 3.21 -2.47 -11.79
CA GLY A 31 3.70 -1.11 -11.84
C GLY A 31 5.21 -1.03 -11.86
N GLU A 32 5.70 0.20 -11.97
CA GLU A 32 7.13 0.49 -11.93
C GLU A 32 7.48 1.07 -10.57
N ILE A 33 8.55 0.57 -9.97
CA ILE A 33 8.99 1.04 -8.65
C ILE A 33 9.56 2.44 -8.74
N SER A 34 9.15 3.28 -7.80
CA SER A 34 9.64 4.64 -7.62
C SER A 34 9.78 4.89 -6.12
N ASN A 35 10.67 5.80 -5.72
CA ASN A 35 10.85 6.20 -4.31
C ASN A 35 11.03 5.01 -3.35
N CYS A 36 11.90 4.09 -3.68
CA CYS A 36 12.13 2.92 -2.85
C CYS A 36 13.06 3.24 -1.69
N LYS A 37 12.62 2.96 -0.46
CA LYS A 37 13.40 3.20 0.76
C LYS A 37 13.41 1.96 1.64
N TYR A 38 14.61 1.49 1.95
CA TYR A 38 14.83 0.41 2.90
C TYR A 38 14.97 1.02 4.29
N HIS A 39 14.00 0.75 5.14
CA HIS A 39 13.99 1.29 6.50
C HIS A 39 14.78 0.39 7.44
N SER A 40 15.36 0.98 8.49
CA SER A 40 16.14 0.24 9.49
C SER A 40 15.33 -0.84 10.22
N SER A 41 14.02 -0.70 10.28
CA SER A 41 13.12 -1.71 10.84
C SER A 41 13.02 -2.99 10.01
N GLY A 42 13.53 -2.96 8.78
CA GLY A 42 13.40 -4.07 7.84
C GLY A 42 12.23 -3.90 6.87
N HIS A 43 11.36 -2.92 7.11
CA HIS A 43 10.29 -2.62 6.17
C HIS A 43 10.83 -1.90 4.94
N ILE A 44 10.21 -2.12 3.79
CA ILE A 44 10.54 -1.40 2.56
C ILE A 44 9.34 -0.54 2.20
N TYR A 45 9.56 0.76 2.08
CA TYR A 45 8.55 1.71 1.63
C TYR A 45 8.85 2.09 0.20
N PHE A 46 7.87 1.96 -0.66
CA PHE A 46 8.07 2.26 -2.07
C PHE A 46 6.75 2.72 -2.69
N THR A 47 6.87 3.25 -3.89
CA THR A 47 5.70 3.64 -4.70
C THR A 47 5.73 2.82 -5.97
N ILE A 48 4.59 2.34 -6.42
CA ILE A 48 4.44 1.80 -7.77
C ILE A 48 3.61 2.77 -8.59
N LYS A 49 3.97 2.91 -9.83
CA LYS A 49 3.31 3.88 -10.73
C LYS A 49 3.07 3.27 -12.10
N ASP A 50 2.10 3.81 -12.79
CA ASP A 50 1.88 3.60 -14.21
C ASP A 50 1.83 4.95 -14.90
N GLN A 51 1.27 5.02 -16.11
CA GLN A 51 1.24 6.26 -16.89
C GLN A 51 0.39 7.36 -16.25
N SER A 52 -0.60 6.99 -15.43
CA SER A 52 -1.61 7.93 -14.96
C SER A 52 -1.66 8.09 -13.45
N SER A 53 -1.18 7.13 -12.71
CA SER A 53 -1.42 7.07 -11.27
C SER A 53 -0.26 6.43 -10.54
N GLN A 54 -0.27 6.61 -9.23
CA GLN A 54 0.71 5.98 -8.37
C GLN A 54 0.06 5.51 -7.07
N LEU A 55 0.69 4.53 -6.44
CA LEU A 55 0.20 3.91 -5.23
C LEU A 55 1.35 3.73 -4.26
N SER A 56 1.19 4.22 -3.04
CA SER A 56 2.17 4.04 -1.98
C SER A 56 2.05 2.65 -1.39
N CYS A 57 3.18 2.00 -1.23
CA CYS A 57 3.23 0.61 -0.77
C CYS A 57 4.18 0.46 0.40
N VAL A 58 3.93 -0.54 1.22
CA VAL A 58 4.86 -0.98 2.24
C VAL A 58 4.95 -2.50 2.20
N MET A 59 6.18 -3.01 2.23
CA MET A 59 6.44 -4.43 2.38
C MET A 59 7.00 -4.63 3.78
N PHE A 60 6.26 -5.33 4.63
CA PHE A 60 6.66 -5.50 6.03
C PHE A 60 7.84 -6.46 6.15
N ALA A 61 8.64 -6.26 7.20
CA ALA A 61 9.87 -7.02 7.43
C ALA A 61 9.67 -8.53 7.38
N THR A 62 8.51 -9.00 7.83
CA THR A 62 8.17 -10.42 7.78
C THR A 62 8.26 -10.99 6.38
N TYR A 63 7.94 -10.18 5.38
CA TYR A 63 7.92 -10.62 3.98
C TYR A 63 9.20 -10.26 3.23
N THR A 64 9.94 -9.25 3.67
CA THR A 64 11.14 -8.81 2.97
C THR A 64 12.25 -9.84 3.00
N ARG A 65 12.26 -10.72 3.99
CA ARG A 65 13.26 -11.78 4.12
C ARG A 65 13.22 -12.79 2.99
N GLY A 66 12.04 -12.99 2.41
CA GLY A 66 11.88 -13.92 1.30
C GLY A 66 12.07 -13.30 -0.07
N LEU A 67 12.41 -12.03 -0.12
CA LEU A 67 12.56 -11.32 -1.38
C LEU A 67 13.86 -11.78 -2.07
N ALA A 68 13.73 -12.29 -3.30
CA ALA A 68 14.83 -12.89 -4.02
C ALA A 68 15.74 -11.88 -4.72
N PHE A 69 15.36 -10.62 -4.74
CA PHE A 69 16.09 -9.55 -5.43
C PHE A 69 16.05 -8.27 -4.61
N ARG A 70 16.98 -7.36 -4.91
CA ARG A 70 16.96 -6.06 -4.28
C ARG A 70 16.04 -5.12 -5.06
N MET A 71 15.10 -4.56 -4.36
CA MET A 71 14.13 -3.64 -4.95
C MET A 71 14.79 -2.29 -5.21
N LYS A 72 14.64 -1.75 -6.41
CA LYS A 72 15.16 -0.42 -6.76
C LYS A 72 14.25 0.28 -7.75
N GLU A 73 14.45 1.59 -7.83
CA GLU A 73 13.70 2.43 -8.75
C GLU A 73 13.87 1.96 -10.20
N GLY A 74 12.81 2.06 -10.95
CA GLY A 74 12.78 1.71 -12.36
C GLY A 74 12.43 0.27 -12.68
N GLN A 75 12.38 -0.60 -11.67
CA GLN A 75 12.00 -2.01 -11.91
C GLN A 75 10.50 -2.13 -12.17
N SER A 76 10.14 -2.98 -13.12
CA SER A 76 8.75 -3.38 -13.33
C SER A 76 8.43 -4.57 -12.46
N VAL A 77 7.37 -4.47 -11.67
CA VAL A 77 7.03 -5.49 -10.68
C VAL A 77 5.53 -5.78 -10.69
N ILE A 78 5.19 -6.94 -10.15
CA ILE A 78 3.82 -7.25 -9.78
C ILE A 78 3.82 -7.38 -8.25
N VAL A 79 2.98 -6.56 -7.61
CA VAL A 79 2.85 -6.53 -6.16
C VAL A 79 1.58 -7.27 -5.78
N SER A 80 1.71 -8.22 -4.87
CA SER A 80 0.57 -8.93 -4.31
C SER A 80 0.32 -8.44 -2.89
N GLY A 81 -0.91 -8.11 -2.58
CA GLY A 81 -1.22 -7.62 -1.25
C GLY A 81 -2.65 -7.13 -1.13
N ASN A 82 -2.89 -6.33 -0.13
CA ASN A 82 -4.19 -5.76 0.14
C ASN A 82 -4.09 -4.25 0.26
N ILE A 83 -5.22 -3.59 0.11
CA ILE A 83 -5.34 -2.15 0.31
C ILE A 83 -5.78 -1.87 1.73
N SER A 84 -5.17 -0.86 2.33
CA SER A 84 -5.50 -0.47 3.69
C SER A 84 -5.33 1.04 3.82
N VAL A 85 -5.98 1.60 4.83
CA VAL A 85 -5.88 3.02 5.14
C VAL A 85 -4.88 3.19 6.29
N ASP A 86 -3.86 4.03 6.05
CA ASP A 86 -2.88 4.33 7.08
C ASP A 86 -3.48 5.33 8.06
N ARG A 87 -3.34 5.05 9.34
CA ARG A 87 -3.80 5.93 10.40
C ARG A 87 -3.14 7.30 10.40
N LYS A 88 -1.90 7.36 9.93
CA LYS A 88 -1.10 8.59 9.97
C LYS A 88 -1.25 9.43 8.74
N SER A 89 -1.67 8.86 7.65
CA SER A 89 -1.92 9.63 6.46
C SER A 89 -3.41 9.72 6.23
N VAL A 90 -3.90 10.86 6.57
CA VAL A 90 -5.26 11.22 6.21
C VAL A 90 -5.20 11.69 4.77
N VAL A 91 -5.74 10.95 3.94
CA VAL A 91 -5.79 11.35 2.54
C VAL A 91 -6.95 12.27 2.31
#